data_996b8eff987b507139da21c73f0d75dd
#
_entry.id   996b8eff987b507139da21c73f0d75dd
#
_cell.length_a   1.000
_cell.length_b   1.000
_cell.length_c   1.000
_cell.angle_alpha   90.00
_cell.angle_beta   90.00
_cell.angle_gamma   90.00
#
_symmetry.space_group_name_H-M   'P 1'
#
loop_
_entity.id
_entity.type
_entity.pdbx_description
1 polymer ?
#
loop_
_entity_poly.entity_id
_entity_poly.type
_entity_poly.pdbx_seq_one_letter_code
_entity_poly.pdbx_strand_id
1 'polypeptide(L)'
;MKRILLLLLFVLITTIVAPAAWGQTPAEAARIKTREQLGQLLERVGPNVKISFRQSQKQPFNFVGLLKEGLTNADSFEVVIGVTANQTIGFRIFPHYNGSYINVDKVKNSLGLMRQLLRLSDEAFLYWGADQGGDIFAGYTFTLESGFPEAAITIVLRSIANLDPFVGKMKPHIDGTPAPVK
;
A
#
# COMPACT_ATOMS: atom_id res chain seq x y z
N MET A 1 55.73 20.56 -66.61
CA MET A 1 55.64 19.93 -65.29
C MET A 1 54.38 20.48 -64.57
N LYS A 2 53.25 19.76 -64.64
CA LYS A 2 51.93 20.17 -64.04
C LYS A 2 51.77 19.42 -62.77
N ARG A 3 51.73 20.13 -61.64
CA ARG A 3 51.39 19.56 -60.30
C ARG A 3 49.89 19.54 -60.16
N ILE A 4 49.32 18.35 -60.09
CA ILE A 4 47.91 18.10 -59.77
C ILE A 4 47.78 18.10 -58.25
N LEU A 5 47.02 19.07 -57.71
CA LEU A 5 46.68 19.19 -56.31
C LEU A 5 45.37 18.39 -56.05
N LEU A 6 45.50 17.25 -55.38
CA LEU A 6 44.37 16.40 -55.03
C LEU A 6 43.77 16.93 -53.72
N LEU A 7 42.62 17.56 -53.80
CA LEU A 7 41.82 18.03 -52.62
C LEU A 7 40.98 16.88 -52.14
N LEU A 8 41.40 16.26 -51.02
CA LEU A 8 40.64 15.26 -50.30
C LEU A 8 39.60 15.97 -49.44
N LEU A 9 38.32 15.95 -49.88
CA LEU A 9 37.19 16.44 -49.14
C LEU A 9 36.78 15.40 -48.07
N PHE A 10 37.19 15.62 -46.81
CA PHE A 10 36.76 14.82 -45.69
C PHE A 10 35.36 15.27 -45.29
N VAL A 11 34.32 14.51 -45.70
CA VAL A 11 32.94 14.70 -45.21
C VAL A 11 32.83 14.08 -43.81
N LEU A 12 32.88 14.93 -42.79
CA LEU A 12 32.65 14.56 -41.41
C LEU A 12 31.14 14.36 -41.21
N ILE A 13 30.66 13.11 -41.28
CA ILE A 13 29.30 12.75 -40.94
C ILE A 13 29.21 12.74 -39.40
N THR A 14 28.81 13.86 -38.83
CA THR A 14 28.38 13.91 -37.41
C THR A 14 27.04 13.23 -37.30
N THR A 15 27.01 11.97 -36.91
CA THR A 15 25.80 11.29 -36.44
C THR A 15 25.37 11.96 -35.14
N ILE A 16 24.37 12.82 -35.21
CA ILE A 16 23.66 13.34 -34.05
C ILE A 16 22.90 12.14 -33.45
N VAL A 17 23.51 11.50 -32.46
CA VAL A 17 22.78 10.56 -31.59
C VAL A 17 21.84 11.42 -30.78
N ALA A 18 20.58 11.56 -31.23
CA ALA A 18 19.54 12.15 -30.42
C ALA A 18 19.44 11.33 -29.11
N PRO A 19 19.50 11.97 -27.93
CA PRO A 19 19.28 11.24 -26.69
C PRO A 19 17.91 10.59 -26.83
N ALA A 20 17.85 9.25 -26.67
CA ALA A 20 16.61 8.53 -26.63
C ALA A 20 15.79 9.21 -25.53
N ALA A 21 14.73 9.92 -25.91
CA ALA A 21 13.77 10.45 -24.98
C ALA A 21 13.26 9.23 -24.22
N TRP A 22 13.60 9.14 -22.94
CA TRP A 22 13.12 8.09 -22.03
C TRP A 22 11.63 8.32 -21.83
N GLY A 23 10.85 7.99 -22.85
CA GLY A 23 9.41 8.04 -22.81
C GLY A 23 8.92 7.05 -21.77
N GLN A 24 8.07 7.51 -20.87
CA GLN A 24 7.37 6.64 -19.93
C GLN A 24 6.68 5.52 -20.71
N THR A 25 6.80 4.28 -20.23
CA THR A 25 6.06 3.18 -20.84
C THR A 25 4.55 3.40 -20.66
N PRO A 26 3.69 2.88 -21.56
CA PRO A 26 2.24 2.97 -21.40
C PRO A 26 1.76 2.44 -20.03
N ALA A 27 2.40 1.40 -19.51
CA ALA A 27 2.10 0.84 -18.19
C ALA A 27 2.45 1.81 -17.05
N GLU A 28 3.58 2.50 -17.15
CA GLU A 28 3.98 3.49 -16.16
C GLU A 28 3.07 4.73 -16.19
N ALA A 29 2.71 5.21 -17.37
CA ALA A 29 1.75 6.30 -17.53
C ALA A 29 0.37 5.93 -16.94
N ALA A 30 -0.11 4.71 -17.17
CA ALA A 30 -1.35 4.21 -16.57
C ALA A 30 -1.25 4.13 -15.04
N ARG A 31 -0.13 3.66 -14.51
CA ARG A 31 0.13 3.60 -13.06
C ARG A 31 0.15 4.99 -12.42
N ILE A 32 0.77 5.96 -13.05
CA ILE A 32 0.79 7.36 -12.60
C ILE A 32 -0.62 7.93 -12.57
N LYS A 33 -1.41 7.74 -13.63
CA LYS A 33 -2.81 8.18 -13.70
C LYS A 33 -3.64 7.55 -12.56
N THR A 34 -3.49 6.25 -12.30
CA THR A 34 -4.18 5.56 -11.21
C THR A 34 -3.79 6.14 -9.85
N ARG A 35 -2.50 6.43 -9.63
CA ARG A 35 -2.03 7.07 -8.39
C ARG A 35 -2.67 8.46 -8.21
N GLU A 36 -2.78 9.25 -9.25
CA GLU A 36 -3.40 10.58 -9.19
C GLU A 36 -4.88 10.49 -8.85
N GLN A 37 -5.63 9.59 -9.50
CA GLN A 37 -7.03 9.32 -9.18
C GLN A 37 -7.20 8.86 -7.73
N LEU A 38 -6.33 7.97 -7.26
CA LEU A 38 -6.33 7.51 -5.87
C LEU A 38 -6.05 8.68 -4.90
N GLY A 39 -5.06 9.51 -5.18
CA GLY A 39 -4.75 10.67 -4.35
C GLY A 39 -5.95 11.63 -4.20
N GLN A 40 -6.59 11.98 -5.32
CA GLN A 40 -7.81 12.82 -5.33
C GLN A 40 -8.96 12.19 -4.54
N LEU A 41 -9.15 10.87 -4.67
CA LEU A 41 -10.17 10.15 -3.89
C LEU A 41 -9.86 10.21 -2.39
N LEU A 42 -8.62 9.92 -2.00
CA LEU A 42 -8.19 9.92 -0.60
C LEU A 42 -8.29 11.30 0.05
N GLU A 43 -7.97 12.36 -0.68
CA GLU A 43 -8.15 13.74 -0.22
C GLU A 43 -9.62 14.07 0.04
N ARG A 44 -10.53 13.62 -0.84
CA ARG A 44 -11.98 13.86 -0.71
C ARG A 44 -12.64 13.01 0.36
N VAL A 45 -12.28 11.72 0.47
CA VAL A 45 -12.95 10.74 1.35
C VAL A 45 -12.29 10.65 2.72
N GLY A 46 -10.98 10.84 2.80
CA GLY A 46 -10.20 10.69 4.02
C GLY A 46 -10.77 11.44 5.23
N PRO A 47 -11.13 12.72 5.14
CA PRO A 47 -11.74 13.46 6.24
C PRO A 47 -13.03 12.82 6.77
N ASN A 48 -13.85 12.24 5.90
CA ASN A 48 -15.11 11.60 6.29
C ASN A 48 -14.91 10.31 7.09
N VAL A 49 -13.75 9.68 6.96
CA VAL A 49 -13.34 8.48 7.72
C VAL A 49 -12.28 8.81 8.78
N LYS A 50 -12.04 10.10 9.06
CA LYS A 50 -11.09 10.61 10.05
C LYS A 50 -9.64 10.19 9.79
N ILE A 51 -9.26 10.04 8.52
CA ILE A 51 -7.91 9.70 8.10
C ILE A 51 -7.38 10.79 7.17
N SER A 52 -6.28 11.44 7.56
CA SER A 52 -5.53 12.31 6.68
C SER A 52 -4.46 11.51 5.95
N PHE A 53 -4.62 11.37 4.65
CA PHE A 53 -3.65 10.66 3.82
C PHE A 53 -2.57 11.59 3.28
N ARG A 54 -1.35 11.09 3.18
CA ARG A 54 -0.23 11.75 2.50
C ARG A 54 0.48 10.77 1.59
N GLN A 55 1.01 11.25 0.49
CA GLN A 55 1.86 10.44 -0.37
C GLN A 55 3.18 10.13 0.36
N SER A 56 3.65 8.88 0.25
CA SER A 56 4.90 8.45 0.84
C SER A 56 6.10 9.08 0.08
N GLN A 57 7.04 9.65 0.81
CA GLN A 57 8.27 10.18 0.22
C GLN A 57 9.22 9.06 -0.26
N LYS A 58 9.21 7.92 0.42
CA LYS A 58 10.08 6.77 0.09
C LYS A 58 9.49 5.89 -1.02
N GLN A 59 8.17 5.84 -1.12
CA GLN A 59 7.44 5.00 -2.06
C GLN A 59 6.37 5.84 -2.76
N PRO A 60 6.71 6.52 -3.87
CA PRO A 60 5.87 7.56 -4.48
C PRO A 60 4.53 7.06 -5.03
N PHE A 61 4.31 5.75 -5.10
CA PHE A 61 3.04 5.12 -5.47
C PHE A 61 2.20 4.71 -4.27
N ASN A 62 2.66 4.97 -3.05
CA ASN A 62 1.92 4.68 -1.82
C ASN A 62 1.41 5.96 -1.16
N PHE A 63 0.24 5.85 -0.56
CA PHE A 63 -0.35 6.82 0.37
C PHE A 63 -0.40 6.19 1.76
N VAL A 64 -0.11 7.00 2.77
CA VAL A 64 -0.12 6.58 4.18
C VAL A 64 -1.05 7.49 4.95
N GLY A 65 -1.91 6.93 5.75
CA GLY A 65 -2.81 7.62 6.66
C GLY A 65 -2.88 6.95 8.01
N LEU A 66 -3.40 7.64 9.00
CA LEU A 66 -3.51 7.14 10.37
C LEU A 66 -4.91 7.40 10.93
N LEU A 67 -5.62 6.33 11.32
CA LEU A 67 -6.85 6.40 12.08
C LEU A 67 -6.53 6.24 13.56
N LYS A 68 -6.91 7.22 14.38
CA LYS A 68 -6.71 7.20 15.84
C LYS A 68 -8.01 7.29 16.63
N GLU A 69 -9.05 7.84 16.03
CA GLU A 69 -10.29 8.16 16.72
C GLU A 69 -11.33 7.04 16.60
N GLY A 70 -12.13 6.86 17.64
CA GLY A 70 -13.23 5.91 17.65
C GLY A 70 -12.80 4.46 17.84
N LEU A 71 -11.58 4.22 18.31
CA LEU A 71 -11.02 2.90 18.59
C LEU A 71 -11.09 2.60 20.10
N THR A 72 -11.32 1.33 20.44
CA THR A 72 -11.40 0.84 21.83
C THR A 72 -10.32 -0.18 22.13
N ASN A 73 -9.88 -0.90 21.11
CA ASN A 73 -8.95 -2.02 21.25
C ASN A 73 -7.56 -1.73 20.69
N ALA A 74 -7.49 -1.03 19.59
CA ALA A 74 -6.24 -0.58 18.99
C ALA A 74 -5.93 0.87 19.42
N ASP A 75 -4.66 1.23 19.47
CA ASP A 75 -4.22 2.63 19.66
C ASP A 75 -4.43 3.43 18.38
N SER A 76 -4.20 2.80 17.23
CA SER A 76 -4.39 3.36 15.90
C SER A 76 -4.35 2.28 14.83
N PHE A 77 -4.79 2.65 13.62
CA PHE A 77 -4.54 1.89 12.40
C PHE A 77 -3.71 2.73 11.45
N GLU A 78 -2.52 2.27 11.09
CA GLU A 78 -1.78 2.82 9.96
C GLU A 78 -2.28 2.18 8.67
N VAL A 79 -2.73 3.01 7.74
CA VAL A 79 -3.32 2.58 6.47
C VAL A 79 -2.34 2.92 5.35
N VAL A 80 -1.83 1.90 4.69
CA VAL A 80 -0.97 2.03 3.52
C VAL A 80 -1.75 1.57 2.29
N ILE A 81 -1.90 2.46 1.30
CA ILE A 81 -2.59 2.17 0.05
C ILE A 81 -1.61 2.41 -1.08
N GLY A 82 -1.36 1.40 -1.90
CA GLY A 82 -0.37 1.48 -2.96
C GLY A 82 -0.90 1.05 -4.32
N VAL A 83 -0.43 1.73 -5.38
CA VAL A 83 -0.62 1.31 -6.77
C VAL A 83 0.58 0.46 -7.17
N THR A 84 0.36 -0.82 -7.43
CA THR A 84 1.42 -1.77 -7.77
C THR A 84 1.86 -1.64 -9.23
N ALA A 85 3.00 -2.24 -9.57
CA ALA A 85 3.46 -2.33 -10.95
C ALA A 85 2.50 -3.15 -11.84
N ASN A 86 1.77 -4.10 -11.25
CA ASN A 86 0.78 -4.94 -11.94
C ASN A 86 -0.60 -4.26 -12.06
N GLN A 87 -0.65 -2.94 -11.91
CA GLN A 87 -1.88 -2.15 -12.02
C GLN A 87 -3.00 -2.64 -11.08
N THR A 88 -2.65 -2.92 -9.84
CA THR A 88 -3.61 -3.20 -8.77
C THR A 88 -3.50 -2.13 -7.69
N ILE A 89 -4.56 -1.94 -6.90
CA ILE A 89 -4.55 -1.10 -5.71
C ILE A 89 -4.59 -2.02 -4.50
N GLY A 90 -3.51 -2.02 -3.72
CA GLY A 90 -3.40 -2.83 -2.51
C GLY A 90 -3.57 -1.99 -1.26
N PHE A 91 -4.31 -2.53 -0.31
CA PHE A 91 -4.45 -2.01 1.05
C PHE A 91 -3.66 -2.87 2.02
N ARG A 92 -2.96 -2.23 2.94
CA ARG A 92 -2.42 -2.82 4.17
C ARG A 92 -2.78 -1.94 5.34
N ILE A 93 -3.50 -2.48 6.30
CA ILE A 93 -4.00 -1.78 7.47
C ILE A 93 -3.33 -2.41 8.67
N PHE A 94 -2.36 -1.72 9.25
CA PHE A 94 -1.54 -2.19 10.36
C PHE A 94 -2.13 -1.69 11.68
N PRO A 95 -2.63 -2.57 12.56
CA PRO A 95 -3.04 -2.20 13.88
C PRO A 95 -1.84 -1.90 14.79
N HIS A 96 -1.93 -0.82 15.54
CA HIS A 96 -1.00 -0.51 16.63
C HIS A 96 -1.65 -0.87 17.96
N TYR A 97 -0.87 -1.45 18.85
CA TYR A 97 -1.27 -1.81 20.18
C TYR A 97 -0.10 -1.64 21.16
N ASN A 98 -0.33 -1.01 22.32
CA ASN A 98 0.72 -0.64 23.26
C ASN A 98 1.87 0.16 22.63
N GLY A 99 1.51 1.10 21.75
CA GLY A 99 2.44 2.05 21.11
C GLY A 99 3.27 1.47 19.96
N SER A 100 3.02 0.23 19.50
CA SER A 100 3.79 -0.42 18.45
C SER A 100 2.92 -1.23 17.49
N TYR A 101 3.49 -1.65 16.34
CA TYR A 101 2.90 -2.67 15.49
C TYR A 101 2.75 -3.98 16.25
N ILE A 102 1.64 -4.70 16.04
CA ILE A 102 1.49 -6.06 16.52
C ILE A 102 2.34 -6.96 15.63
N ASN A 103 3.33 -7.64 16.24
CA ASN A 103 4.30 -8.42 15.50
C ASN A 103 4.25 -9.89 15.95
N VAL A 104 4.08 -10.82 15.00
CA VAL A 104 3.90 -12.26 15.29
C VAL A 104 5.06 -12.88 16.07
N ASP A 105 6.28 -12.37 15.90
CA ASP A 105 7.48 -12.90 16.55
C ASP A 105 7.70 -12.33 17.97
N LYS A 106 6.98 -11.26 18.32
CA LYS A 106 7.12 -10.54 19.61
C LYS A 106 5.99 -10.81 20.59
N VAL A 107 4.89 -11.39 20.13
CA VAL A 107 3.73 -11.68 21.00
C VAL A 107 3.96 -12.90 21.88
N LYS A 108 3.22 -13.01 22.99
CA LYS A 108 3.37 -14.11 23.95
C LYS A 108 2.93 -15.46 23.40
N ASN A 109 1.93 -15.49 22.52
CA ASN A 109 1.39 -16.71 21.91
C ASN A 109 1.27 -16.55 20.39
N SER A 110 2.40 -16.64 19.71
CA SER A 110 2.51 -16.48 18.25
C SER A 110 1.62 -17.48 17.48
N LEU A 111 1.66 -18.75 17.86
CA LEU A 111 0.83 -19.78 17.21
C LEU A 111 -0.68 -19.53 17.41
N GLY A 112 -1.08 -19.12 18.62
CA GLY A 112 -2.46 -18.74 18.91
C GLY A 112 -2.90 -17.52 18.10
N LEU A 113 -2.04 -16.51 17.97
CA LEU A 113 -2.31 -15.35 17.16
C LEU A 113 -2.47 -15.74 15.68
N MET A 114 -1.55 -16.52 15.11
CA MET A 114 -1.65 -16.95 13.70
C MET A 114 -2.96 -17.71 13.41
N ARG A 115 -3.36 -18.62 14.30
CA ARG A 115 -4.66 -19.32 14.19
C ARG A 115 -5.84 -18.36 14.27
N GLN A 116 -5.74 -17.34 15.14
CA GLN A 116 -6.77 -16.31 15.24
C GLN A 116 -6.86 -15.47 13.95
N LEU A 117 -5.73 -15.07 13.35
CA LEU A 117 -5.72 -14.33 12.10
C LEU A 117 -6.40 -15.09 10.95
N LEU A 118 -6.18 -16.40 10.85
CA LEU A 118 -6.86 -17.24 9.86
C LEU A 118 -8.39 -17.26 10.06
N ARG A 119 -8.86 -17.35 11.32
CA ARG A 119 -10.30 -17.29 11.62
C ARG A 119 -10.88 -15.92 11.31
N LEU A 120 -10.16 -14.84 11.62
CA LEU A 120 -10.60 -13.49 11.33
C LEU A 120 -10.66 -13.20 9.82
N SER A 121 -9.82 -13.86 9.02
CA SER A 121 -9.89 -13.81 7.55
C SER A 121 -11.14 -14.50 6.99
N ASP A 122 -11.68 -15.48 7.70
CA ASP A 122 -12.96 -16.14 7.35
C ASP A 122 -14.17 -15.27 7.76
N GLU A 123 -14.05 -14.54 8.88
CA GLU A 123 -15.12 -13.68 9.41
C GLU A 123 -15.27 -12.33 8.64
N ALA A 124 -14.26 -11.91 7.89
CA ALA A 124 -14.21 -10.60 7.25
C ALA A 124 -13.89 -10.69 5.76
N PHE A 125 -14.33 -9.70 4.98
CA PHE A 125 -13.94 -9.59 3.57
C PHE A 125 -12.47 -9.17 3.38
N LEU A 126 -11.81 -8.69 4.44
CA LEU A 126 -10.38 -8.40 4.49
C LEU A 126 -9.62 -9.64 4.96
N TYR A 127 -8.53 -9.99 4.28
CA TYR A 127 -7.65 -11.04 4.78
C TYR A 127 -6.66 -10.49 5.81
N TRP A 128 -6.25 -11.33 6.75
CA TRP A 128 -5.20 -11.01 7.70
C TRP A 128 -3.90 -11.72 7.30
N GLY A 129 -2.79 -11.03 7.44
CA GLY A 129 -1.45 -11.54 7.15
C GLY A 129 -0.39 -10.85 7.99
N ALA A 130 0.86 -11.23 7.76
CA ALA A 130 2.03 -10.55 8.29
C ALA A 130 2.96 -10.17 7.13
N ASP A 131 3.67 -9.06 7.27
CA ASP A 131 4.69 -8.67 6.31
C ASP A 131 6.02 -9.42 6.57
N GLN A 132 7.06 -9.09 5.82
CA GLN A 132 8.38 -9.72 5.98
C GLN A 132 9.03 -9.44 7.34
N GLY A 133 8.64 -8.36 8.01
CA GLY A 133 9.09 -8.01 9.36
C GLY A 133 8.29 -8.69 10.46
N GLY A 134 7.26 -9.45 10.12
CA GLY A 134 6.34 -10.09 11.06
C GLY A 134 5.24 -9.16 11.56
N ASP A 135 5.12 -7.94 11.05
CA ASP A 135 4.07 -7.01 11.46
C ASP A 135 2.74 -7.39 10.80
N ILE A 136 1.70 -7.61 11.62
CA ILE A 136 0.39 -8.05 11.13
C ILE A 136 -0.36 -6.91 10.45
N PHE A 137 -1.12 -7.25 9.43
CA PHE A 137 -2.01 -6.31 8.74
C PHE A 137 -3.30 -7.00 8.28
N ALA A 138 -4.37 -6.21 8.17
CA ALA A 138 -5.53 -6.57 7.36
C ALA A 138 -5.31 -6.04 5.94
N GLY A 139 -5.59 -6.85 4.93
CA GLY A 139 -5.32 -6.51 3.54
C GLY A 139 -6.50 -6.66 2.61
N TYR A 140 -6.47 -5.91 1.52
CA TYR A 140 -7.37 -6.04 0.38
C TYR A 140 -6.66 -5.62 -0.91
N THR A 141 -7.06 -6.19 -2.04
CA THR A 141 -6.49 -5.84 -3.34
C THR A 141 -7.60 -5.69 -4.37
N PHE A 142 -7.57 -4.56 -5.08
CA PHE A 142 -8.44 -4.29 -6.22
C PHE A 142 -7.67 -4.50 -7.51
N THR A 143 -8.28 -5.16 -8.49
CA THR A 143 -7.83 -5.15 -9.89
C THR A 143 -8.39 -3.90 -10.59
N LEU A 144 -7.73 -3.48 -11.66
CA LEU A 144 -8.14 -2.31 -12.46
C LEU A 144 -8.72 -2.70 -13.82
N GLU A 145 -9.01 -3.97 -14.02
CA GLU A 145 -9.57 -4.50 -15.27
C GLU A 145 -10.90 -3.84 -15.67
N SER A 146 -11.73 -3.50 -14.67
CA SER A 146 -13.02 -2.80 -14.87
C SER A 146 -12.92 -1.28 -14.68
N GLY A 147 -11.70 -0.74 -14.65
CA GLY A 147 -11.42 0.67 -14.40
C GLY A 147 -11.13 0.99 -12.93
N PHE A 148 -11.11 2.27 -12.57
CA PHE A 148 -10.79 2.73 -11.21
C PHE A 148 -11.97 2.46 -10.26
N PRO A 149 -11.82 1.63 -9.21
CA PRO A 149 -12.93 1.14 -8.38
C PRO A 149 -13.25 2.10 -7.21
N GLU A 150 -13.59 3.35 -7.50
CA GLU A 150 -13.81 4.40 -6.51
C GLU A 150 -14.79 4.04 -5.40
N ALA A 151 -15.96 3.50 -5.77
CA ALA A 151 -16.99 3.12 -4.80
C ALA A 151 -16.51 2.01 -3.86
N ALA A 152 -15.83 1.01 -4.40
CA ALA A 152 -15.32 -0.11 -3.61
C ALA A 152 -14.17 0.32 -2.68
N ILE A 153 -13.26 1.19 -3.13
CA ILE A 153 -12.22 1.80 -2.29
C ILE A 153 -12.87 2.56 -1.13
N THR A 154 -13.91 3.34 -1.41
CA THR A 154 -14.64 4.11 -0.38
C THR A 154 -15.28 3.20 0.66
N ILE A 155 -15.83 2.05 0.25
CA ILE A 155 -16.39 1.04 1.19
C ILE A 155 -15.28 0.49 2.09
N VAL A 156 -14.12 0.12 1.53
CA VAL A 156 -12.98 -0.38 2.35
C VAL A 156 -12.53 0.69 3.35
N LEU A 157 -12.39 1.95 2.93
CA LEU A 157 -11.99 3.04 3.82
C LEU A 157 -12.96 3.21 5.00
N ARG A 158 -14.27 3.14 4.75
CA ARG A 158 -15.31 3.25 5.79
C ARG A 158 -15.32 2.06 6.75
N SER A 159 -14.85 0.90 6.32
CA SER A 159 -14.84 -0.32 7.13
C SER A 159 -13.61 -0.45 8.02
N ILE A 160 -12.59 0.42 7.91
CA ILE A 160 -11.33 0.30 8.67
C ILE A 160 -11.59 0.32 10.19
N ALA A 161 -12.46 1.20 10.67
CA ALA A 161 -12.80 1.25 12.09
C ALA A 161 -13.44 -0.05 12.61
N ASN A 162 -14.12 -0.81 11.74
CA ASN A 162 -14.73 -2.10 12.08
C ASN A 162 -13.70 -3.21 12.34
N LEU A 163 -12.42 -2.96 12.11
CA LEU A 163 -11.33 -3.88 12.46
C LEU A 163 -10.96 -3.81 13.95
N ASP A 164 -11.37 -2.76 14.67
CA ASP A 164 -11.02 -2.59 16.08
C ASP A 164 -11.45 -3.75 16.99
N PRO A 165 -12.68 -4.30 16.90
CA PRO A 165 -13.06 -5.49 17.65
C PRO A 165 -12.20 -6.72 17.37
N PHE A 166 -11.63 -6.85 16.18
CA PHE A 166 -10.73 -7.96 15.85
C PHE A 166 -9.41 -7.86 16.60
N VAL A 167 -8.88 -6.63 16.80
CA VAL A 167 -7.72 -6.42 17.68
C VAL A 167 -8.05 -6.88 19.11
N GLY A 168 -9.26 -6.62 19.60
CA GLY A 168 -9.74 -7.14 20.88
C GLY A 168 -9.64 -8.67 21.00
N LYS A 169 -10.00 -9.40 19.91
CA LYS A 169 -9.88 -10.87 19.86
C LYS A 169 -8.42 -11.34 19.81
N MET A 170 -7.47 -10.49 19.39
CA MET A 170 -6.03 -10.81 19.36
C MET A 170 -5.34 -10.61 20.70
N LYS A 171 -5.81 -9.69 21.57
CA LYS A 171 -5.18 -9.33 22.85
C LYS A 171 -4.77 -10.52 23.72
N PRO A 172 -5.61 -11.57 23.93
CA PRO A 172 -5.20 -12.73 24.71
C PRO A 172 -3.92 -13.42 24.21
N HIS A 173 -3.70 -13.38 22.90
CA HIS A 173 -2.49 -13.96 22.30
C HIS A 173 -1.30 -13.00 22.35
N ILE A 174 -1.56 -11.70 22.27
CA ILE A 174 -0.53 -10.66 22.35
C ILE A 174 0.03 -10.60 23.77
N ASP A 175 -0.84 -10.48 24.76
CA ASP A 175 -0.49 -10.27 26.16
C ASP A 175 -0.25 -11.56 26.94
N GLY A 176 -0.62 -12.72 26.38
CA GLY A 176 -0.52 -14.02 27.04
C GLY A 176 -1.56 -14.22 28.14
N THR A 177 -2.63 -13.44 28.14
CA THR A 177 -3.73 -13.61 29.08
C THR A 177 -4.61 -14.77 28.64
N PRO A 178 -5.13 -15.61 29.59
CA PRO A 178 -6.13 -16.62 29.21
C PRO A 178 -7.33 -15.98 28.54
N ALA A 179 -7.81 -16.59 27.45
CA ALA A 179 -9.08 -16.17 26.86
C ALA A 179 -10.17 -16.27 27.93
N PRO A 180 -11.10 -15.31 27.99
CA PRO A 180 -12.23 -15.42 28.93
C PRO A 180 -12.97 -16.73 28.67
N VAL A 181 -13.08 -17.55 29.68
CA VAL A 181 -13.87 -18.80 29.64
C VAL A 181 -15.31 -18.39 29.36
N LYS A 182 -15.88 -18.84 28.24
CA LYS A 182 -17.30 -18.64 27.93
C LYS A 182 -18.16 -19.58 28.73
#